data_70b87b0e8ec0e7989f516fc3a40df546
#
_entry.id   70b87b0e8ec0e7989f516fc3a40df546
#
_cell.length_a   1.000
_cell.length_b   1.000
_cell.length_c   1.000
_cell.angle_alpha   90.00
_cell.angle_beta   90.00
_cell.angle_gamma   90.00
#
_symmetry.space_group_name_H-M   'P 1'
#
loop_
_entity.id
_entity.type
_entity.pdbx_description
1 polymer ?
#
loop_
_entity_poly.entity_id
_entity_poly.type
_entity_poly.pdbx_seq_one_letter_code
_entity_poly.pdbx_strand_id
1 'polypeptide(L)'
;MLTDFVKAWNQGQNVDLYEIENDAIDHEETLWRALRTAAPWEGKDLLDLGCGTGYWLPRYAETTRTLYGVEPDTSLLETATTRTADATVLHGSAEHIPLNNSSIDVVHARFAYFFPSPNNDCSAGLREALRVLRPGGSLIVIDNDQEDGDFAELLRAGNTAKHQGPGDFILRWWQDQGATTQKVMSSWTFNTPEDLAKVVAMEFPDNSADSWLQAHARQSTLSYGYLLHIVSKAS
;
A
#
# COMPACT_ATOMS: atom_id res chain seq x y z
N MET A 1 -2.80 -4.64 23.24
CA MET A 1 -1.89 -3.88 22.33
C MET A 1 -1.36 -4.92 21.35
N LEU A 2 -1.49 -4.68 20.05
CA LEU A 2 -0.97 -5.60 19.04
C LEU A 2 0.57 -5.64 19.16
N THR A 3 1.16 -6.84 19.10
CA THR A 3 2.61 -7.04 19.26
C THR A 3 3.31 -7.31 17.93
N ASP A 4 2.55 -7.46 16.87
CA ASP A 4 2.92 -7.80 15.49
C ASP A 4 2.86 -6.57 14.55
N PHE A 5 2.90 -5.37 15.13
CA PHE A 5 2.82 -4.10 14.41
C PHE A 5 4.04 -3.22 14.72
N VAL A 6 4.65 -2.70 13.68
CA VAL A 6 5.69 -1.67 13.75
C VAL A 6 5.13 -0.39 13.14
N LYS A 7 5.05 0.67 13.95
CA LYS A 7 4.53 1.96 13.49
C LYS A 7 5.39 2.52 12.36
N ALA A 8 4.76 2.92 11.26
CA ALA A 8 5.45 3.62 10.19
C ALA A 8 6.01 4.96 10.71
N TRP A 9 7.29 5.18 10.48
CA TRP A 9 8.00 6.34 11.00
C TRP A 9 7.61 7.65 10.29
N ASN A 10 7.21 7.60 9.03
CA ASN A 10 6.84 8.74 8.20
C ASN A 10 5.39 9.19 8.43
N GLN A 11 4.43 8.31 8.22
CA GLN A 11 2.99 8.60 8.25
C GLN A 11 2.46 9.00 9.63
N GLY A 12 2.93 8.33 10.67
CA GLY A 12 2.46 8.56 12.03
C GLY A 12 2.95 9.87 12.69
N GLN A 13 3.94 10.56 12.10
CA GLN A 13 4.47 11.81 12.60
C GLN A 13 4.12 13.02 11.73
N ASN A 14 3.70 12.81 10.47
CA ASN A 14 3.45 13.85 9.48
C ASN A 14 2.11 13.60 8.73
N VAL A 15 1.00 13.52 9.46
CA VAL A 15 -0.32 13.19 8.90
C VAL A 15 -0.71 14.14 7.75
N ASP A 16 -0.42 15.44 7.86
CA ASP A 16 -0.75 16.41 6.81
C ASP A 16 0.04 16.15 5.51
N LEU A 17 1.33 15.82 5.62
CA LEU A 17 2.15 15.47 4.44
C LEU A 17 1.72 14.13 3.84
N TYR A 18 1.29 13.19 4.68
CA TYR A 18 0.75 11.91 4.22
C TYR A 18 -0.57 12.09 3.43
N GLU A 19 -1.42 13.04 3.81
CA GLU A 19 -2.61 13.37 3.02
C GLU A 19 -2.23 13.99 1.66
N ILE A 20 -1.24 14.89 1.63
CA ILE A 20 -0.71 15.46 0.39
C ILE A 20 -0.11 14.37 -0.53
N GLU A 21 0.62 13.41 0.05
CA GLU A 21 1.13 12.24 -0.67
C GLU A 21 0.00 11.42 -1.29
N ASN A 22 -1.01 11.05 -0.48
CA ASN A 22 -2.15 10.27 -0.96
C ASN A 22 -2.92 10.99 -2.07
N ASP A 23 -3.07 12.31 -1.98
CA ASP A 23 -3.73 13.13 -3.02
C ASP A 23 -2.92 13.16 -4.31
N ALA A 24 -1.59 13.07 -4.24
CA ALA A 24 -0.72 13.08 -5.41
C ALA A 24 -0.72 11.75 -6.20
N ILE A 25 -1.15 10.64 -5.58
CA ILE A 25 -1.02 9.31 -6.15
C ILE A 25 -2.01 9.09 -7.31
N ASP A 26 -1.45 8.68 -8.49
CA ASP A 26 -2.22 8.07 -9.58
C ASP A 26 -3.36 8.94 -10.15
N HIS A 27 -3.11 10.24 -10.39
CA HIS A 27 -4.11 11.16 -10.94
C HIS A 27 -4.72 10.68 -12.26
N GLU A 28 -3.96 9.93 -13.08
CA GLU A 28 -4.43 9.39 -14.35
C GLU A 28 -5.15 8.04 -14.20
N GLU A 29 -5.33 7.56 -12.97
CA GLU A 29 -6.01 6.29 -12.64
C GLU A 29 -5.39 5.04 -13.28
N THR A 30 -4.11 5.08 -13.61
CA THR A 30 -3.43 3.93 -14.25
C THR A 30 -3.30 2.76 -13.30
N LEU A 31 -2.88 3.02 -12.06
CA LEU A 31 -2.83 2.02 -11.00
C LEU A 31 -4.24 1.53 -10.64
N TRP A 32 -5.20 2.47 -10.50
CA TRP A 32 -6.58 2.12 -10.16
C TRP A 32 -7.24 1.20 -11.19
N ARG A 33 -7.06 1.49 -12.48
CA ARG A 33 -7.55 0.60 -13.55
C ARG A 33 -6.87 -0.75 -13.56
N ALA A 34 -5.56 -0.81 -13.28
CA ALA A 34 -4.83 -2.06 -13.17
C ALA A 34 -5.35 -2.94 -12.03
N LEU A 35 -5.61 -2.36 -10.86
CA LEU A 35 -6.20 -3.05 -9.70
C LEU A 35 -7.59 -3.61 -10.04
N ARG A 36 -8.47 -2.81 -10.65
CA ARG A 36 -9.82 -3.24 -11.07
C ARG A 36 -9.78 -4.37 -12.11
N THR A 37 -8.77 -4.36 -12.97
CA THR A 37 -8.57 -5.43 -13.97
C THR A 37 -8.07 -6.72 -13.31
N ALA A 38 -7.14 -6.60 -12.37
CA ALA A 38 -6.54 -7.74 -11.68
C ALA A 38 -7.54 -8.49 -10.76
N ALA A 39 -8.36 -7.76 -10.03
CA ALA A 39 -9.42 -8.32 -9.17
C ALA A 39 -10.61 -7.36 -9.09
N PRO A 40 -11.59 -7.48 -9.99
CA PRO A 40 -12.79 -6.64 -9.96
C PRO A 40 -13.55 -6.78 -8.64
N TRP A 41 -13.90 -5.65 -8.01
CA TRP A 41 -14.59 -5.61 -6.70
C TRP A 41 -15.99 -5.02 -6.74
N GLU A 42 -16.51 -4.67 -7.92
CA GLU A 42 -17.88 -4.18 -8.07
C GLU A 42 -18.89 -5.18 -7.51
N GLY A 43 -19.69 -4.73 -6.55
CA GLY A 43 -20.70 -5.55 -5.87
C GLY A 43 -20.15 -6.66 -4.99
N LYS A 44 -18.85 -6.62 -4.66
CA LYS A 44 -18.17 -7.60 -3.80
C LYS A 44 -17.81 -7.01 -2.43
N ASP A 45 -17.42 -7.89 -1.52
CA ASP A 45 -16.90 -7.53 -0.20
C ASP A 45 -15.39 -7.30 -0.31
N LEU A 46 -14.92 -6.08 0.03
CA LEU A 46 -13.51 -5.69 -0.04
C LEU A 46 -12.97 -5.37 1.35
N LEU A 47 -11.72 -5.78 1.58
CA LEU A 47 -10.92 -5.40 2.73
C LEU A 47 -9.71 -4.57 2.25
N ASP A 48 -9.56 -3.35 2.80
CA ASP A 48 -8.34 -2.56 2.74
C ASP A 48 -7.50 -2.86 3.99
N LEU A 49 -6.46 -3.67 3.84
CA LEU A 49 -5.62 -4.16 4.93
C LEU A 49 -4.42 -3.23 5.14
N GLY A 50 -4.37 -2.58 6.30
CA GLY A 50 -3.46 -1.46 6.58
C GLY A 50 -3.97 -0.18 5.93
N CYS A 51 -5.24 0.17 6.18
CA CYS A 51 -5.91 1.28 5.49
C CYS A 51 -5.38 2.67 5.87
N GLY A 52 -4.50 2.79 6.88
CA GLY A 52 -3.94 4.05 7.33
C GLY A 52 -5.01 5.04 7.78
N THR A 53 -5.00 6.26 7.22
CA THR A 53 -6.04 7.28 7.44
C THR A 53 -7.35 6.99 6.69
N GLY A 54 -7.44 5.86 5.99
CA GLY A 54 -8.61 5.49 5.21
C GLY A 54 -8.79 6.29 3.91
N TYR A 55 -7.72 6.88 3.37
CA TYR A 55 -7.79 7.79 2.23
C TYR A 55 -8.52 7.17 1.01
N TRP A 56 -8.30 5.89 0.74
CA TRP A 56 -8.93 5.21 -0.40
C TRP A 56 -10.32 4.62 -0.11
N LEU A 57 -10.74 4.58 1.16
CA LEU A 57 -12.04 4.00 1.54
C LEU A 57 -13.24 4.64 0.81
N PRO A 58 -13.36 5.98 0.68
CA PRO A 58 -14.49 6.57 -0.05
C PRO A 58 -14.56 6.09 -1.50
N ARG A 59 -13.41 5.95 -2.15
CA ARG A 59 -13.32 5.53 -3.55
C ARG A 59 -13.68 4.05 -3.75
N TYR A 60 -13.31 3.18 -2.82
CA TYR A 60 -13.76 1.77 -2.83
C TYR A 60 -15.27 1.68 -2.58
N ALA A 61 -15.80 2.49 -1.68
CA ALA A 61 -17.21 2.47 -1.27
C ALA A 61 -18.17 2.72 -2.44
N GLU A 62 -17.75 3.47 -3.47
CA GLU A 62 -18.60 3.77 -4.64
C GLU A 62 -19.14 2.52 -5.34
N THR A 63 -18.42 1.41 -5.29
CA THR A 63 -18.74 0.22 -6.09
C THR A 63 -18.75 -1.10 -5.32
N THR A 64 -18.21 -1.14 -4.11
CA THR A 64 -18.24 -2.35 -3.27
C THR A 64 -19.64 -2.63 -2.71
N ARG A 65 -19.92 -3.90 -2.40
CA ARG A 65 -21.12 -4.30 -1.62
C ARG A 65 -20.93 -4.01 -0.14
N THR A 66 -19.76 -4.40 0.38
CA THR A 66 -19.35 -4.16 1.77
C THR A 66 -17.88 -3.81 1.78
N LEU A 67 -17.52 -2.79 2.55
CA LEU A 67 -16.15 -2.32 2.66
C LEU A 67 -15.67 -2.39 4.11
N TYR A 68 -14.52 -3.02 4.29
CA TYR A 68 -13.78 -3.04 5.56
C TYR A 68 -12.42 -2.37 5.42
N GLY A 69 -12.02 -1.61 6.44
CA GLY A 69 -10.64 -1.18 6.66
C GLY A 69 -10.10 -1.86 7.91
N VAL A 70 -8.87 -2.33 7.88
CA VAL A 70 -8.18 -2.83 9.08
C VAL A 70 -6.90 -2.01 9.27
N GLU A 71 -6.72 -1.43 10.47
CA GLU A 71 -5.60 -0.58 10.80
C GLU A 71 -5.06 -0.90 12.21
N PRO A 72 -3.75 -1.19 12.36
CA PRO A 72 -3.15 -1.46 13.66
C PRO A 72 -2.78 -0.22 14.47
N ASP A 73 -2.49 0.92 13.81
CA ASP A 73 -2.15 2.17 14.49
C ASP A 73 -3.39 2.90 14.98
N THR A 74 -3.62 2.90 16.29
CA THR A 74 -4.77 3.59 16.89
C THR A 74 -4.77 5.10 16.64
N SER A 75 -3.62 5.71 16.34
CA SER A 75 -3.54 7.15 16.02
C SER A 75 -4.11 7.47 14.62
N LEU A 76 -4.13 6.51 13.70
CA LEU A 76 -4.71 6.65 12.36
C LEU A 76 -6.16 6.16 12.30
N LEU A 77 -6.52 5.23 13.19
CA LEU A 77 -7.82 4.56 13.23
C LEU A 77 -9.00 5.54 13.37
N GLU A 78 -8.87 6.58 14.18
CA GLU A 78 -9.90 7.61 14.36
C GLU A 78 -10.19 8.34 13.06
N THR A 79 -9.14 8.78 12.37
CA THR A 79 -9.25 9.43 11.06
C THR A 79 -9.89 8.51 10.04
N ALA A 80 -9.43 7.26 9.96
CA ALA A 80 -9.99 6.26 9.04
C ALA A 80 -11.49 6.02 9.28
N THR A 81 -11.90 5.92 10.55
CA THR A 81 -13.31 5.69 10.94
C THR A 81 -14.22 6.85 10.51
N THR A 82 -13.71 8.06 10.46
CA THR A 82 -14.49 9.25 10.07
C THR A 82 -14.45 9.54 8.58
N ARG A 83 -13.60 8.84 7.82
CA ARG A 83 -13.38 9.11 6.39
C ARG A 83 -14.62 8.86 5.51
N THR A 84 -15.38 7.82 5.80
CA THR A 84 -16.66 7.51 5.15
C THR A 84 -17.55 6.67 6.04
N ALA A 85 -18.86 6.92 5.98
CA ALA A 85 -19.86 6.12 6.69
C ALA A 85 -20.11 4.75 6.02
N ASP A 86 -19.65 4.55 4.79
CA ASP A 86 -19.90 3.35 3.99
C ASP A 86 -18.83 2.25 4.21
N ALA A 87 -17.85 2.49 5.09
CA ALA A 87 -16.85 1.50 5.48
C ALA A 87 -16.93 1.16 6.96
N THR A 88 -16.67 -0.10 7.29
CA THR A 88 -16.46 -0.54 8.66
C THR A 88 -14.95 -0.62 8.94
N VAL A 89 -14.42 0.31 9.73
CA VAL A 89 -13.01 0.31 10.11
C VAL A 89 -12.81 -0.39 11.44
N LEU A 90 -11.87 -1.35 11.46
CA LEU A 90 -11.61 -2.24 12.58
C LEU A 90 -10.16 -2.12 13.04
N HIS A 91 -9.94 -2.13 14.35
CA HIS A 91 -8.59 -2.24 14.92
C HIS A 91 -8.11 -3.69 14.81
N GLY A 92 -7.03 -3.90 14.09
CA GLY A 92 -6.44 -5.22 13.85
C GLY A 92 -5.11 -5.09 13.11
N SER A 93 -4.44 -6.21 12.89
CA SER A 93 -3.19 -6.29 12.14
C SER A 93 -3.31 -7.28 10.98
N ALA A 94 -2.28 -7.35 10.14
CA ALA A 94 -2.24 -8.33 9.06
C ALA A 94 -2.17 -9.77 9.58
N GLU A 95 -1.57 -10.00 10.77
CA GLU A 95 -1.51 -11.33 11.39
C GLU A 95 -2.75 -11.68 12.23
N HIS A 96 -3.60 -10.68 12.52
CA HIS A 96 -4.83 -10.82 13.31
C HIS A 96 -5.94 -9.99 12.72
N ILE A 97 -6.48 -10.43 11.58
CA ILE A 97 -7.59 -9.76 10.88
C ILE A 97 -8.90 -10.08 11.61
N PRO A 98 -9.62 -9.09 12.19
CA PRO A 98 -10.81 -9.30 13.00
C PRO A 98 -12.08 -9.56 12.15
N LEU A 99 -11.96 -10.43 11.16
CA LEU A 99 -13.03 -10.84 10.26
C LEU A 99 -13.15 -12.38 10.25
N ASN A 100 -14.35 -12.85 9.91
CA ASN A 100 -14.65 -14.29 9.83
C ASN A 100 -13.89 -14.95 8.65
N ASN A 101 -13.68 -16.27 8.76
CA ASN A 101 -13.16 -17.06 7.65
C ASN A 101 -14.09 -16.93 6.43
N SER A 102 -13.51 -16.85 5.24
CA SER A 102 -14.24 -16.85 3.96
C SER A 102 -15.38 -15.82 3.93
N SER A 103 -15.09 -14.59 4.36
CA SER A 103 -16.04 -13.48 4.41
C SER A 103 -15.79 -12.37 3.39
N ILE A 104 -14.60 -12.36 2.76
CA ILE A 104 -14.13 -11.31 1.85
C ILE A 104 -13.89 -11.88 0.46
N ASP A 105 -14.17 -11.11 -0.57
CA ASP A 105 -13.92 -11.46 -1.97
C ASP A 105 -12.57 -10.92 -2.47
N VAL A 106 -12.20 -9.70 -2.03
CA VAL A 106 -10.96 -9.04 -2.45
C VAL A 106 -10.27 -8.41 -1.23
N VAL A 107 -8.98 -8.67 -1.06
CA VAL A 107 -8.12 -7.98 -0.09
C VAL A 107 -7.10 -7.15 -0.85
N HIS A 108 -7.03 -5.86 -0.54
CA HIS A 108 -5.92 -5.00 -0.95
C HIS A 108 -5.02 -4.71 0.26
N ALA A 109 -3.70 -4.70 0.06
CA ALA A 109 -2.73 -4.21 1.03
C ALA A 109 -1.75 -3.28 0.29
N ARG A 110 -1.83 -1.98 0.59
CA ARG A 110 -1.02 -0.96 -0.08
C ARG A 110 0.08 -0.48 0.86
N PHE A 111 1.32 -0.81 0.54
CA PHE A 111 2.50 -0.46 1.35
C PHE A 111 2.33 -0.80 2.83
N ALA A 112 1.70 -1.92 3.12
CA ALA A 112 1.34 -2.34 4.46
C ALA A 112 1.77 -3.78 4.71
N TYR A 113 2.52 -4.02 5.80
CA TYR A 113 2.93 -5.33 6.33
C TYR A 113 3.82 -6.16 5.38
N PHE A 114 3.47 -6.32 4.11
CA PHE A 114 4.10 -7.25 3.17
C PHE A 114 5.43 -6.75 2.62
N PHE A 115 6.43 -6.65 3.48
CA PHE A 115 7.81 -6.31 3.13
C PHE A 115 8.73 -7.50 3.42
N PRO A 116 8.66 -8.60 2.62
CA PRO A 116 9.45 -9.78 2.88
C PRO A 116 10.95 -9.50 2.71
N SER A 117 11.73 -10.00 3.64
CA SER A 117 13.18 -9.91 3.62
C SER A 117 13.79 -11.15 4.29
N PRO A 118 15.11 -11.38 4.21
CA PRO A 118 15.75 -12.48 4.91
C PRO A 118 15.49 -12.51 6.43
N ASN A 119 15.12 -11.38 7.02
CA ASN A 119 14.86 -11.22 8.45
C ASN A 119 13.38 -10.95 8.77
N ASN A 120 12.51 -10.92 7.78
CA ASN A 120 11.07 -10.65 7.94
C ASN A 120 10.26 -11.62 7.08
N ASP A 121 9.62 -12.60 7.72
CA ASP A 121 8.71 -13.53 7.06
C ASP A 121 7.26 -13.04 7.18
N CYS A 122 6.65 -12.67 6.05
CA CYS A 122 5.28 -12.21 5.99
C CYS A 122 4.25 -13.33 5.86
N SER A 123 4.64 -14.60 6.02
CA SER A 123 3.75 -15.76 5.84
C SER A 123 2.57 -15.79 6.80
N ALA A 124 2.71 -15.22 8.01
CA ALA A 124 1.61 -15.16 8.98
C ALA A 124 0.46 -14.29 8.46
N GLY A 125 0.75 -13.07 8.01
CA GLY A 125 -0.26 -12.19 7.42
C GLY A 125 -0.83 -12.72 6.11
N LEU A 126 -0.02 -13.40 5.29
CA LEU A 126 -0.52 -14.06 4.09
C LEU A 126 -1.55 -15.14 4.43
N ARG A 127 -1.29 -15.99 5.45
CA ARG A 127 -2.26 -16.99 5.91
C ARG A 127 -3.56 -16.36 6.40
N GLU A 128 -3.48 -15.24 7.13
CA GLU A 128 -4.66 -14.52 7.62
C GLU A 128 -5.45 -13.89 6.47
N ALA A 129 -4.80 -13.23 5.52
CA ALA A 129 -5.45 -12.71 4.33
C ALA A 129 -6.15 -13.83 3.53
N LEU A 130 -5.49 -14.97 3.35
CA LEU A 130 -6.09 -16.13 2.71
C LEU A 130 -7.21 -16.76 3.56
N ARG A 131 -7.14 -16.71 4.90
CA ARG A 131 -8.21 -17.19 5.78
C ARG A 131 -9.50 -16.42 5.56
N VAL A 132 -9.43 -15.09 5.53
CA VAL A 132 -10.63 -14.25 5.38
C VAL A 132 -11.19 -14.26 3.96
N LEU A 133 -10.37 -14.51 2.93
CA LEU A 133 -10.83 -14.63 1.56
C LEU A 133 -11.75 -15.84 1.38
N ARG A 134 -12.80 -15.68 0.57
CA ARG A 134 -13.61 -16.79 0.05
C ARG A 134 -12.80 -17.61 -0.95
N PRO A 135 -13.14 -18.88 -1.17
CA PRO A 135 -12.61 -19.63 -2.31
C PRO A 135 -12.80 -18.86 -3.63
N GLY A 136 -11.77 -18.73 -4.43
CA GLY A 136 -11.75 -17.92 -5.65
C GLY A 136 -11.55 -16.42 -5.43
N GLY A 137 -11.44 -15.95 -4.18
CA GLY A 137 -11.10 -14.57 -3.85
C GLY A 137 -9.62 -14.25 -4.08
N SER A 138 -9.28 -12.96 -4.11
CA SER A 138 -7.93 -12.49 -4.46
C SER A 138 -7.35 -11.52 -3.42
N LEU A 139 -6.08 -11.71 -3.08
CA LEU A 139 -5.23 -10.72 -2.41
C LEU A 139 -4.41 -9.99 -3.46
N ILE A 140 -4.40 -8.66 -3.43
CA ILE A 140 -3.47 -7.82 -4.18
C ILE A 140 -2.63 -7.03 -3.18
N VAL A 141 -1.33 -7.24 -3.20
CA VAL A 141 -0.37 -6.41 -2.49
C VAL A 141 0.26 -5.42 -3.46
N ILE A 142 0.21 -4.15 -3.09
CA ILE A 142 0.76 -3.05 -3.86
C ILE A 142 2.07 -2.64 -3.21
N ASP A 143 3.16 -2.81 -3.95
CA ASP A 143 4.53 -2.52 -3.50
C ASP A 143 5.28 -1.65 -4.50
N ASN A 144 6.46 -1.17 -4.14
CA ASN A 144 7.33 -0.35 -4.98
C ASN A 144 8.02 -1.19 -6.05
N ASP A 145 8.02 -0.69 -7.29
CA ASP A 145 9.01 -1.12 -8.26
C ASP A 145 10.36 -0.45 -7.93
N GLN A 146 11.38 -1.25 -7.59
CA GLN A 146 12.71 -0.75 -7.25
C GLN A 146 13.61 -0.56 -8.49
N GLU A 147 13.09 -0.84 -9.69
CA GLU A 147 13.86 -0.82 -10.94
C GLU A 147 13.54 0.39 -11.80
N ASP A 148 12.26 0.71 -11.97
CA ASP A 148 11.79 1.66 -12.97
C ASP A 148 11.12 2.90 -12.36
N GLY A 149 11.41 4.08 -12.93
CA GLY A 149 10.84 5.37 -12.55
C GLY A 149 11.69 6.21 -11.60
N ASP A 150 11.32 7.48 -11.44
CA ASP A 150 12.02 8.44 -10.57
C ASP A 150 12.05 7.99 -9.12
N PHE A 151 10.95 7.42 -8.63
CA PHE A 151 10.89 6.93 -7.26
C PHE A 151 11.83 5.75 -7.03
N ALA A 152 12.04 4.88 -8.03
CA ALA A 152 13.03 3.82 -7.95
C ALA A 152 14.47 4.36 -7.89
N GLU A 153 14.76 5.49 -8.56
CA GLU A 153 16.05 6.18 -8.43
C GLU A 153 16.27 6.69 -7.00
N LEU A 154 15.24 7.28 -6.40
CA LEU A 154 15.25 7.73 -5.00
C LEU A 154 15.46 6.55 -4.03
N LEU A 155 14.77 5.42 -4.22
CA LEU A 155 14.95 4.22 -3.40
C LEU A 155 16.38 3.68 -3.46
N ARG A 156 17.00 3.67 -4.66
CA ARG A 156 18.40 3.25 -4.86
C ARG A 156 19.40 4.22 -4.24
N ALA A 157 19.14 5.51 -4.26
CA ALA A 157 19.97 6.53 -3.64
C ALA A 157 19.90 6.47 -2.10
N GLY A 158 18.71 6.13 -1.58
CA GLY A 158 18.46 6.04 -0.16
C GLY A 158 18.91 4.72 0.47
N ASN A 159 19.00 4.72 1.79
CA ASN A 159 19.24 3.52 2.59
C ASN A 159 17.94 2.74 2.87
N THR A 160 16.84 3.12 2.22
CA THR A 160 15.49 2.56 2.42
C THR A 160 15.40 1.09 2.02
N ALA A 161 16.26 0.63 1.12
CA ALA A 161 16.44 -0.80 0.83
C ALA A 161 16.79 -1.66 2.07
N LYS A 162 17.20 -1.03 3.18
CA LYS A 162 17.42 -1.75 4.45
C LYS A 162 16.12 -2.19 5.15
N HIS A 163 15.02 -1.51 4.88
CA HIS A 163 13.71 -1.80 5.48
C HIS A 163 12.80 -2.63 4.56
N GLN A 164 12.98 -2.46 3.27
CA GLN A 164 12.33 -3.28 2.25
C GLN A 164 13.39 -4.26 1.75
N GLY A 165 13.22 -5.54 1.78
CA GLY A 165 14.20 -6.52 1.28
C GLY A 165 14.68 -6.18 -0.16
N PRO A 166 15.77 -6.81 -0.65
CA PRO A 166 16.20 -6.65 -2.04
C PRO A 166 15.08 -7.04 -2.99
N GLY A 167 14.87 -6.26 -4.04
CA GLY A 167 13.76 -6.46 -4.99
C GLY A 167 13.69 -7.88 -5.57
N ASP A 168 14.84 -8.50 -5.88
CA ASP A 168 14.89 -9.87 -6.35
C ASP A 168 14.49 -10.91 -5.27
N PHE A 169 14.71 -10.61 -3.97
CA PHE A 169 14.23 -11.43 -2.86
C PHE A 169 12.70 -11.32 -2.75
N ILE A 170 12.16 -10.10 -2.83
CA ILE A 170 10.72 -9.86 -2.76
C ILE A 170 10.00 -10.61 -3.87
N LEU A 171 10.48 -10.48 -5.11
CA LEU A 171 9.89 -11.16 -6.27
C LEU A 171 9.92 -12.68 -6.12
N ARG A 172 11.05 -13.26 -5.67
CA ARG A 172 11.15 -14.70 -5.42
C ARG A 172 10.20 -15.15 -4.31
N TRP A 173 10.16 -14.40 -3.19
CA TRP A 173 9.26 -14.74 -2.09
C TRP A 173 7.81 -14.80 -2.55
N TRP A 174 7.33 -13.81 -3.33
CA TRP A 174 5.97 -13.81 -3.88
C TRP A 174 5.75 -14.95 -4.87
N GLN A 175 6.74 -15.24 -5.71
CA GLN A 175 6.67 -16.38 -6.64
C GLN A 175 6.52 -17.70 -5.89
N ASP A 176 7.25 -17.90 -4.81
CA ASP A 176 7.16 -19.09 -3.95
C ASP A 176 5.78 -19.19 -3.24
N GLN A 177 5.10 -18.07 -3.02
CA GLN A 177 3.71 -18.04 -2.54
C GLN A 177 2.66 -18.26 -3.66
N GLY A 178 3.08 -18.51 -4.87
CA GLY A 178 2.19 -18.69 -6.04
C GLY A 178 1.58 -17.40 -6.58
N ALA A 179 2.14 -16.25 -6.24
CA ALA A 179 1.70 -14.96 -6.77
C ALA A 179 2.09 -14.78 -8.24
N THR A 180 1.24 -14.08 -8.99
CA THR A 180 1.64 -13.41 -10.22
C THR A 180 1.97 -11.96 -9.91
N THR A 181 3.02 -11.41 -10.56
CA THR A 181 3.42 -10.01 -10.35
C THR A 181 3.23 -9.22 -11.63
N GLN A 182 2.53 -8.10 -11.54
CA GLN A 182 2.33 -7.14 -12.63
C GLN A 182 3.03 -5.83 -12.30
N LYS A 183 3.84 -5.30 -13.24
CA LYS A 183 4.38 -3.95 -13.17
C LYS A 183 3.37 -2.93 -13.70
N VAL A 184 3.23 -1.82 -13.01
CA VAL A 184 2.38 -0.69 -13.41
C VAL A 184 3.17 0.59 -13.23
N MET A 185 3.40 1.32 -14.33
CA MET A 185 4.00 2.66 -14.25
C MET A 185 2.89 3.69 -14.16
N SER A 186 2.92 4.50 -13.10
CA SER A 186 2.06 5.65 -12.87
C SER A 186 2.89 6.86 -12.46
N SER A 187 2.30 7.81 -11.78
CA SER A 187 2.98 9.01 -11.29
C SER A 187 2.41 9.47 -9.95
N TRP A 188 3.21 10.25 -9.24
CA TRP A 188 2.73 11.19 -8.23
C TRP A 188 2.70 12.56 -8.86
N THR A 189 1.58 13.28 -8.75
CA THR A 189 1.38 14.62 -9.28
C THR A 189 0.93 15.54 -8.17
N PHE A 190 1.80 16.43 -7.75
CA PHE A 190 1.57 17.39 -6.66
C PHE A 190 1.06 18.71 -7.21
N ASN A 191 0.36 19.47 -6.37
CA ASN A 191 -0.12 20.82 -6.72
C ASN A 191 1.03 21.81 -6.89
N THR A 192 2.13 21.64 -6.15
CA THR A 192 3.31 22.51 -6.22
C THR A 192 4.62 21.71 -6.16
N PRO A 193 5.73 22.26 -6.72
CA PRO A 193 7.06 21.69 -6.51
C PRO A 193 7.47 21.60 -5.03
N GLU A 194 7.01 22.54 -4.20
CA GLU A 194 7.27 22.55 -2.75
C GLU A 194 6.62 21.36 -2.06
N ASP A 195 5.41 20.95 -2.46
CA ASP A 195 4.71 19.81 -1.89
C ASP A 195 5.44 18.51 -2.26
N LEU A 196 5.86 18.37 -3.54
CA LEU A 196 6.72 17.27 -3.97
C LEU A 196 7.99 17.20 -3.12
N ALA A 197 8.68 18.32 -2.95
CA ALA A 197 9.93 18.35 -2.20
C ALA A 197 9.74 17.96 -0.73
N LYS A 198 8.66 18.41 -0.07
CA LYS A 198 8.35 18.07 1.31
C LYS A 198 8.01 16.59 1.49
N VAL A 199 7.20 16.03 0.59
CA VAL A 199 6.83 14.62 0.65
C VAL A 199 8.03 13.73 0.37
N VAL A 200 8.84 14.03 -0.64
CA VAL A 200 10.08 13.28 -0.91
C VAL A 200 11.05 13.37 0.27
N ALA A 201 11.21 14.54 0.90
CA ALA A 201 12.05 14.67 2.11
C ALA A 201 11.49 13.88 3.30
N MET A 202 10.17 13.74 3.42
CA MET A 202 9.53 12.89 4.43
C MET A 202 9.83 11.41 4.15
N GLU A 203 9.75 10.97 2.91
CA GLU A 203 10.05 9.58 2.52
C GLU A 203 11.54 9.22 2.65
N PHE A 204 12.44 10.20 2.51
CA PHE A 204 13.89 10.04 2.54
C PHE A 204 14.56 10.97 3.56
N PRO A 205 14.36 10.76 4.88
CA PRO A 205 14.82 11.65 5.94
C PRO A 205 16.34 11.65 6.16
N ASP A 206 17.06 10.73 5.51
CA ASP A 206 18.52 10.63 5.57
C ASP A 206 19.24 11.57 4.58
N ASN A 207 18.49 12.50 3.97
CA ASN A 207 18.94 13.44 2.95
C ASN A 207 19.42 12.76 1.65
N SER A 208 19.14 11.50 1.46
CA SER A 208 19.54 10.76 0.25
C SER A 208 18.85 11.28 -1.01
N ALA A 209 17.72 11.97 -0.87
CA ALA A 209 16.99 12.60 -1.96
C ALA A 209 17.49 14.00 -2.36
N ASP A 210 18.40 14.64 -1.61
CA ASP A 210 18.79 16.03 -1.81
C ASP A 210 19.31 16.33 -3.22
N SER A 211 20.16 15.46 -3.75
CA SER A 211 20.71 15.63 -5.10
C SER A 211 19.63 15.54 -6.18
N TRP A 212 18.70 14.61 -6.02
CA TRP A 212 17.56 14.47 -6.92
C TRP A 212 16.66 15.70 -6.86
N LEU A 213 16.30 16.17 -5.65
CA LEU A 213 15.49 17.36 -5.42
C LEU A 213 16.13 18.62 -6.02
N GLN A 214 17.45 18.79 -5.90
CA GLN A 214 18.14 19.92 -6.54
C GLN A 214 18.06 19.86 -8.05
N ALA A 215 18.25 18.70 -8.66
CA ALA A 215 18.17 18.52 -10.11
C ALA A 215 16.75 18.74 -10.65
N HIS A 216 15.71 18.45 -9.84
CA HIS A 216 14.30 18.47 -10.22
C HIS A 216 13.48 19.56 -9.51
N ALA A 217 14.13 20.64 -9.03
CA ALA A 217 13.54 21.67 -8.16
C ALA A 217 12.32 22.41 -8.72
N ARG A 218 12.00 22.26 -10.01
CA ARG A 218 10.84 22.88 -10.66
C ARG A 218 9.74 21.88 -11.02
N GLN A 219 9.95 20.60 -10.75
CA GLN A 219 8.98 19.55 -11.06
C GLN A 219 7.98 19.42 -9.93
N SER A 220 6.72 19.20 -10.28
CA SER A 220 5.64 18.82 -9.37
C SER A 220 5.14 17.39 -9.61
N THR A 221 5.81 16.65 -10.51
CA THR A 221 5.45 15.27 -10.85
C THR A 221 6.68 14.39 -10.86
N LEU A 222 6.55 13.17 -10.38
CA LEU A 222 7.56 12.12 -10.52
C LEU A 222 6.90 10.83 -11.03
N SER A 223 7.63 10.04 -11.81
CA SER A 223 7.19 8.72 -12.24
C SER A 223 7.36 7.71 -11.10
N TYR A 224 6.31 6.90 -10.89
CA TYR A 224 6.27 5.92 -9.82
C TYR A 224 5.85 4.54 -10.34
N GLY A 225 6.79 3.59 -10.26
CA GLY A 225 6.54 2.20 -10.60
C GLY A 225 5.94 1.44 -9.42
N TYR A 226 4.88 0.69 -9.68
CA TYR A 226 4.22 -0.20 -8.72
C TYR A 226 4.37 -1.65 -9.14
N LEU A 227 4.51 -2.54 -8.16
CA LEU A 227 4.37 -3.98 -8.31
C LEU A 227 3.04 -4.41 -7.69
N LEU A 228 2.22 -5.09 -8.46
CA LEU A 228 1.01 -5.73 -7.98
C LEU A 228 1.29 -7.23 -7.82
N HIS A 229 1.41 -7.70 -6.58
CA HIS A 229 1.54 -9.13 -6.28
C HIS A 229 0.14 -9.70 -6.03
N ILE A 230 -0.30 -10.60 -6.89
CA ILE A 230 -1.66 -11.12 -6.92
C ILE A 230 -1.65 -12.60 -6.54
N VAL A 231 -2.33 -12.92 -5.44
CA VAL A 231 -2.52 -14.30 -4.97
C VAL A 231 -4.00 -14.62 -4.98
N SER A 232 -4.40 -15.68 -5.69
CA SER A 232 -5.77 -16.16 -5.68
C SER A 232 -5.92 -17.34 -4.72
N LYS A 233 -6.94 -17.31 -3.87
CA LYS A 233 -7.29 -18.46 -3.03
C LYS A 233 -7.91 -19.56 -3.88
N ALA A 234 -7.39 -20.76 -3.78
CA ALA A 234 -7.95 -21.92 -4.48
C ALA A 234 -9.47 -22.10 -4.19
N SER A 235 -10.19 -22.57 -5.19
CA SER A 235 -11.63 -22.85 -5.13
C SER A 235 -11.95 -24.07 -4.30
#